data_3bbba243cb98053954b8717c8915a44d
#
_entry.id   3bbba243cb98053954b8717c8915a44d
#
_cell.length_a   1.000
_cell.length_b   1.000
_cell.length_c   1.000
_cell.angle_alpha   90.00
_cell.angle_beta   90.00
_cell.angle_gamma   90.00
#
_symmetry.space_group_name_H-M   'P 1'
#
loop_
_entity.id
_entity.type
_entity.pdbx_description
1 polymer ?
#
loop_
_entity_poly.entity_id
_entity_poly.type
_entity_poly.pdbx_seq_one_letter_code
_entity_poly.pdbx_strand_id
1 'polypeptide(L)'
;MFSTTKFGSNICRLRKSADMTQSELADKIGVTLGAVSRYELGESFPDMSILGLLADTFGVTTEELINAGEPSPGELSILSGIANGNEDVRARTIDDIVGVAQLIKPSVLEKLVDNFSAHGIDISYVVKLAEYLSDKSVLKLLEESSPDKLNEELLGKFVPLLDDRSKSAILQRILDGELDYHFIRVLLPYASYYIDSQVEAAVVEGAIPWDALEIMREAIAERQELQKDE
;
A
#
# COMPACT_ATOMS: atom_id res chain seq x y z
N MET A 1 -17.69 -21.19 4.82
CA MET A 1 -17.73 -21.75 6.18
C MET A 1 -16.30 -21.73 6.70
N PHE A 2 -16.04 -21.06 7.82
CA PHE A 2 -14.71 -20.99 8.44
C PHE A 2 -14.14 -22.39 8.71
N SER A 3 -12.86 -22.61 8.40
CA SER A 3 -12.14 -23.86 8.61
C SER A 3 -10.79 -23.59 9.26
N THR A 4 -10.61 -24.09 10.48
CA THR A 4 -9.33 -23.99 11.21
C THR A 4 -8.17 -24.63 10.44
N THR A 5 -8.44 -25.72 9.71
CA THR A 5 -7.42 -26.39 8.89
C THR A 5 -6.98 -25.55 7.70
N LYS A 6 -7.91 -24.86 7.00
CA LYS A 6 -7.57 -23.93 5.91
C LYS A 6 -6.80 -22.75 6.45
N PHE A 7 -7.26 -22.16 7.56
CA PHE A 7 -6.57 -21.08 8.25
C PHE A 7 -5.12 -21.47 8.61
N GLY A 8 -4.93 -22.65 9.22
CA GLY A 8 -3.60 -23.15 9.58
C GLY A 8 -2.69 -23.36 8.38
N SER A 9 -3.22 -23.92 7.30
CA SER A 9 -2.49 -24.10 6.04
C SER A 9 -2.08 -22.75 5.43
N ASN A 10 -2.93 -21.73 5.54
CA ASN A 10 -2.62 -20.37 5.06
C ASN A 10 -1.50 -19.72 5.89
N ILE A 11 -1.53 -19.83 7.22
CA ILE A 11 -0.44 -19.36 8.08
C ILE A 11 0.88 -20.03 7.71
N CYS A 12 0.88 -21.34 7.55
CA CYS A 12 2.06 -22.09 7.14
C CYS A 12 2.61 -21.62 5.79
N ARG A 13 1.73 -21.35 4.82
CA ARG A 13 2.09 -20.83 3.51
C ARG A 13 2.69 -19.42 3.61
N LEU A 14 2.05 -18.49 4.31
CA LEU A 14 2.51 -17.12 4.50
C LEU A 14 3.87 -17.08 5.20
N ARG A 15 4.03 -17.87 6.27
CA ARG A 15 5.32 -17.98 6.97
C ARG A 15 6.44 -18.46 6.06
N LYS A 16 6.19 -19.51 5.27
CA LYS A 16 7.18 -20.04 4.31
C LYS A 16 7.49 -19.05 3.19
N SER A 17 6.50 -18.30 2.72
CA SER A 17 6.71 -17.24 1.72
C SER A 17 7.55 -16.08 2.27
N ALA A 18 7.53 -15.86 3.58
CA ALA A 18 8.36 -14.89 4.29
C ALA A 18 9.72 -15.48 4.77
N ASP A 19 10.09 -16.68 4.30
CA ASP A 19 11.32 -17.41 4.67
C ASP A 19 11.52 -17.57 6.20
N MET A 20 10.42 -17.63 6.97
CA MET A 20 10.46 -17.77 8.44
C MET A 20 10.34 -19.23 8.87
N THR A 21 11.06 -19.59 9.93
CA THR A 21 10.81 -20.80 10.73
C THR A 21 9.60 -20.61 11.66
N GLN A 22 9.03 -21.69 12.16
CA GLN A 22 7.98 -21.61 13.20
C GLN A 22 8.45 -20.91 14.47
N SER A 23 9.74 -21.05 14.83
CA SER A 23 10.34 -20.39 15.99
C SER A 23 10.40 -18.88 15.79
N GLU A 24 10.89 -18.43 14.65
CA GLU A 24 10.98 -17.00 14.33
C GLU A 24 9.60 -16.34 14.28
N LEU A 25 8.59 -17.04 13.74
CA LEU A 25 7.21 -16.54 13.79
C LEU A 25 6.71 -16.47 15.25
N ALA A 26 6.97 -17.51 16.05
CA ALA A 26 6.56 -17.53 17.45
C ALA A 26 7.16 -16.37 18.26
N ASP A 27 8.45 -16.12 18.08
CA ASP A 27 9.16 -15.00 18.71
C ASP A 27 8.58 -13.65 18.27
N LYS A 28 8.25 -13.50 16.97
CA LYS A 28 7.76 -12.26 16.40
C LYS A 28 6.36 -11.88 16.89
N ILE A 29 5.48 -12.86 17.11
CA ILE A 29 4.11 -12.63 17.59
C ILE A 29 3.94 -12.90 19.11
N GLY A 30 5.05 -13.20 19.83
CA GLY A 30 5.05 -13.33 21.29
C GLY A 30 4.34 -14.57 21.83
N VAL A 31 4.38 -15.69 21.09
CA VAL A 31 3.78 -16.96 21.51
C VAL A 31 4.82 -18.09 21.58
N THR A 32 4.44 -19.27 22.03
CA THR A 32 5.33 -20.44 22.03
C THR A 32 5.39 -21.10 20.66
N LEU A 33 6.51 -21.75 20.34
CA LEU A 33 6.66 -22.58 19.12
C LEU A 33 5.51 -23.61 19.00
N GLY A 34 5.12 -24.24 20.11
CA GLY A 34 4.00 -25.19 20.13
C GLY A 34 2.65 -24.56 19.82
N ALA A 35 2.45 -23.27 20.11
CA ALA A 35 1.24 -22.56 19.74
C ALA A 35 1.20 -22.35 18.21
N VAL A 36 2.30 -21.89 17.60
CA VAL A 36 2.40 -21.73 16.14
C VAL A 36 2.17 -23.07 15.43
N SER A 37 2.80 -24.15 15.92
CA SER A 37 2.58 -25.50 15.38
C SER A 37 1.12 -25.90 15.39
N ARG A 38 0.39 -25.69 16.51
CA ARG A 38 -1.04 -26.00 16.60
C ARG A 38 -1.90 -25.10 15.71
N TYR A 39 -1.54 -23.83 15.54
CA TYR A 39 -2.22 -22.96 14.58
C TYR A 39 -2.07 -23.48 13.15
N GLU A 40 -0.86 -23.83 12.74
CA GLU A 40 -0.59 -24.35 11.39
C GLU A 40 -1.25 -25.70 11.11
N LEU A 41 -1.40 -26.55 12.13
CA LEU A 41 -2.12 -27.82 12.02
C LEU A 41 -3.64 -27.65 12.07
N GLY A 42 -4.14 -26.46 12.42
CA GLY A 42 -5.57 -26.20 12.60
C GLY A 42 -6.17 -26.80 13.87
N GLU A 43 -5.32 -27.21 14.83
CA GLU A 43 -5.72 -27.80 16.12
C GLU A 43 -6.18 -26.72 17.11
N SER A 44 -5.75 -25.47 16.93
CA SER A 44 -6.20 -24.33 17.71
C SER A 44 -6.29 -23.08 16.84
N PHE A 45 -7.07 -22.10 17.30
CA PHE A 45 -7.21 -20.81 16.65
C PHE A 45 -6.64 -19.71 17.56
N PRO A 46 -5.89 -18.73 17.05
CA PRO A 46 -5.37 -17.62 17.84
C PRO A 46 -6.51 -16.72 18.36
N ASP A 47 -6.29 -16.04 19.47
CA ASP A 47 -7.18 -14.97 19.90
C ASP A 47 -7.05 -13.73 18.98
N MET A 48 -7.94 -12.75 19.19
CA MET A 48 -7.99 -11.56 18.32
C MET A 48 -6.71 -10.72 18.34
N SER A 49 -5.98 -10.70 19.47
CA SER A 49 -4.73 -9.95 19.59
C SER A 49 -3.62 -10.61 18.77
N ILE A 50 -3.50 -11.92 18.87
CA ILE A 50 -2.53 -12.71 18.11
C ILE A 50 -2.90 -12.71 16.61
N LEU A 51 -4.20 -12.72 16.28
CA LEU A 51 -4.66 -12.62 14.90
C LEU A 51 -4.24 -11.30 14.24
N GLY A 52 -4.34 -10.18 14.98
CA GLY A 52 -3.83 -8.87 14.52
C GLY A 52 -2.32 -8.90 14.28
N LEU A 53 -1.54 -9.44 15.24
CA LEU A 53 -0.09 -9.55 15.09
C LEU A 53 0.34 -10.44 13.91
N LEU A 54 -0.41 -11.51 13.63
CA LEU A 54 -0.18 -12.35 12.45
C LEU A 54 -0.45 -11.59 11.16
N ALA A 55 -1.56 -10.83 11.11
CA ALA A 55 -1.92 -10.01 9.95
C ALA A 55 -0.83 -8.95 9.68
N ASP A 56 -0.41 -8.22 10.70
CA ASP A 56 0.67 -7.23 10.62
C ASP A 56 2.01 -7.87 10.20
N THR A 57 2.33 -9.05 10.78
CA THR A 57 3.58 -9.76 10.46
C THR A 57 3.68 -10.16 8.99
N PHE A 58 2.57 -10.54 8.38
CA PHE A 58 2.52 -10.99 6.99
C PHE A 58 2.08 -9.90 6.01
N GLY A 59 1.74 -8.70 6.49
CA GLY A 59 1.28 -7.59 5.66
C GLY A 59 -0.06 -7.88 4.97
N VAL A 60 -0.93 -8.66 5.61
CA VAL A 60 -2.27 -9.02 5.12
C VAL A 60 -3.34 -8.50 6.08
N THR A 61 -4.58 -8.41 5.62
CA THR A 61 -5.71 -8.11 6.51
C THR A 61 -6.09 -9.34 7.36
N THR A 62 -6.73 -9.09 8.50
CA THR A 62 -7.30 -10.19 9.33
C THR A 62 -8.33 -11.01 8.56
N GLU A 63 -9.06 -10.39 7.65
CA GLU A 63 -10.03 -11.07 6.80
C GLU A 63 -9.35 -12.02 5.81
N GLU A 64 -8.32 -11.57 5.10
CA GLU A 64 -7.49 -12.41 4.21
C GLU A 64 -6.86 -13.57 4.96
N LEU A 65 -6.40 -13.31 6.19
CA LEU A 65 -5.81 -14.34 7.03
C LEU A 65 -6.86 -15.41 7.40
N ILE A 66 -8.06 -14.99 7.81
CA ILE A 66 -9.17 -15.87 8.20
C ILE A 66 -9.75 -16.64 7.01
N ASN A 67 -9.90 -15.98 5.87
CA ASN A 67 -10.42 -16.59 4.65
C ASN A 67 -9.39 -17.49 3.96
N ALA A 68 -8.20 -17.63 4.54
CA ALA A 68 -7.14 -18.52 4.05
C ALA A 68 -6.72 -18.25 2.59
N GLY A 69 -6.81 -17.00 2.15
CA GLY A 69 -6.54 -16.59 0.78
C GLY A 69 -7.62 -17.02 -0.22
N GLU A 70 -8.79 -17.47 0.25
CA GLU A 70 -9.96 -17.62 -0.61
C GLU A 70 -10.50 -16.21 -0.95
N PRO A 71 -10.87 -15.97 -2.20
CA PRO A 71 -11.43 -14.67 -2.58
C PRO A 71 -12.65 -14.31 -1.75
N SER A 72 -12.78 -13.06 -1.36
CA SER A 72 -13.96 -12.53 -0.70
C SER A 72 -15.20 -12.67 -1.60
N PRO A 73 -16.42 -12.58 -1.07
CA PRO A 73 -17.62 -12.56 -1.90
C PRO A 73 -17.64 -11.43 -2.92
N GLY A 74 -17.01 -10.27 -2.60
CA GLY A 74 -16.85 -9.15 -3.52
C GLY A 74 -15.86 -9.45 -4.62
N GLU A 75 -14.69 -9.99 -4.29
CA GLU A 75 -13.67 -10.44 -5.25
C GLU A 75 -14.22 -11.53 -6.19
N LEU A 76 -14.92 -12.53 -5.64
CA LEU A 76 -15.60 -13.56 -6.44
C LEU A 76 -16.62 -12.97 -7.41
N SER A 77 -17.36 -11.94 -6.98
CA SER A 77 -18.32 -11.24 -7.84
C SER A 77 -17.62 -10.54 -9.01
N ILE A 78 -16.48 -9.90 -8.75
CA ILE A 78 -15.64 -9.26 -9.78
C ILE A 78 -15.10 -10.33 -10.75
N LEU A 79 -14.41 -11.34 -10.22
CA LEU A 79 -13.77 -12.39 -11.03
C LEU A 79 -14.78 -13.16 -11.89
N SER A 80 -15.94 -13.51 -11.31
CA SER A 80 -17.00 -14.20 -12.06
C SER A 80 -17.65 -13.31 -13.11
N GLY A 81 -17.84 -12.02 -12.83
CA GLY A 81 -18.33 -11.05 -13.80
C GLY A 81 -17.40 -10.94 -15.00
N ILE A 82 -16.10 -10.81 -14.77
CA ILE A 82 -15.08 -10.77 -15.82
C ILE A 82 -15.05 -12.08 -16.62
N ALA A 83 -15.07 -13.22 -15.94
CA ALA A 83 -15.06 -14.53 -16.60
C ALA A 83 -16.29 -14.77 -17.51
N ASN A 84 -17.43 -14.18 -17.16
CA ASN A 84 -18.67 -14.24 -17.96
C ASN A 84 -18.75 -13.16 -19.06
N GLY A 85 -17.67 -12.37 -19.25
CA GLY A 85 -17.62 -11.32 -20.27
C GLY A 85 -18.48 -10.09 -19.97
N ASN A 86 -18.81 -9.86 -18.70
CA ASN A 86 -19.50 -8.65 -18.29
C ASN A 86 -18.54 -7.46 -18.34
N GLU A 87 -18.84 -6.46 -19.17
CA GLU A 87 -18.00 -5.26 -19.32
C GLU A 87 -18.24 -4.20 -18.23
N ASP A 88 -19.36 -4.28 -17.52
CA ASP A 88 -19.74 -3.32 -16.44
C ASP A 88 -19.69 -4.00 -15.06
N VAL A 89 -18.55 -4.60 -14.75
CA VAL A 89 -18.30 -5.18 -13.42
C VAL A 89 -18.07 -4.05 -12.41
N ARG A 90 -18.72 -4.13 -11.25
CA ARG A 90 -18.58 -3.14 -10.18
C ARG A 90 -18.07 -3.80 -8.91
N ALA A 91 -17.13 -3.14 -8.25
CA ALA A 91 -16.70 -3.49 -6.92
C ALA A 91 -17.66 -2.94 -5.85
N ARG A 92 -17.78 -3.61 -4.74
CA ARG A 92 -18.54 -3.13 -3.57
C ARG A 92 -17.67 -2.30 -2.65
N THR A 93 -16.42 -2.71 -2.49
CA THR A 93 -15.42 -2.05 -1.64
C THR A 93 -14.13 -1.85 -2.42
N ILE A 94 -13.30 -0.93 -1.95
CA ILE A 94 -11.95 -0.73 -2.49
C ILE A 94 -11.05 -1.95 -2.20
N ASP A 95 -11.26 -2.62 -1.08
CA ASP A 95 -10.52 -3.84 -0.71
C ASP A 95 -10.76 -4.96 -1.73
N ASP A 96 -11.99 -5.10 -2.25
CA ASP A 96 -12.29 -6.07 -3.31
C ASP A 96 -11.48 -5.77 -4.60
N ILE A 97 -11.25 -4.48 -4.92
CA ILE A 97 -10.43 -4.08 -6.07
C ILE A 97 -8.96 -4.43 -5.83
N VAL A 98 -8.44 -4.09 -4.65
CA VAL A 98 -7.05 -4.40 -4.26
C VAL A 98 -6.80 -5.90 -4.28
N GLY A 99 -7.74 -6.70 -3.75
CA GLY A 99 -7.61 -8.15 -3.70
C GLY A 99 -7.54 -8.82 -5.07
N VAL A 100 -8.17 -8.23 -6.10
CA VAL A 100 -8.13 -8.78 -7.47
C VAL A 100 -7.11 -8.11 -8.39
N ALA A 101 -6.45 -7.03 -7.95
CA ALA A 101 -5.61 -6.19 -8.81
C ALA A 101 -4.53 -6.98 -9.57
N GLN A 102 -3.85 -7.89 -8.89
CA GLN A 102 -2.80 -8.75 -9.49
C GLN A 102 -3.35 -9.89 -10.38
N LEU A 103 -4.66 -10.17 -10.31
CA LEU A 103 -5.30 -11.30 -11.00
C LEU A 103 -5.95 -10.91 -12.31
N ILE A 104 -6.19 -9.62 -12.53
CA ILE A 104 -6.93 -9.09 -13.67
C ILE A 104 -6.04 -8.22 -14.57
N LYS A 105 -6.47 -8.02 -15.81
CA LYS A 105 -5.73 -7.18 -16.75
C LYS A 105 -5.77 -5.71 -16.30
N PRO A 106 -4.67 -4.94 -16.47
CA PRO A 106 -4.64 -3.52 -16.11
C PRO A 106 -5.80 -2.71 -16.68
N SER A 107 -6.19 -2.94 -17.94
CA SER A 107 -7.31 -2.24 -18.56
C SER A 107 -8.68 -2.53 -17.93
N VAL A 108 -8.85 -3.68 -17.30
CA VAL A 108 -10.05 -4.05 -16.55
C VAL A 108 -10.01 -3.40 -15.17
N LEU A 109 -8.83 -3.41 -14.54
CA LEU A 109 -8.60 -2.75 -13.26
C LEU A 109 -8.88 -1.24 -13.35
N GLU A 110 -8.38 -0.59 -14.40
CA GLU A 110 -8.65 0.84 -14.64
C GLU A 110 -10.14 1.15 -14.73
N LYS A 111 -10.91 0.34 -15.46
CA LYS A 111 -12.38 0.48 -15.55
C LYS A 111 -13.05 0.29 -14.18
N LEU A 112 -12.60 -0.69 -13.38
CA LEU A 112 -13.13 -0.91 -12.03
C LEU A 112 -12.88 0.29 -11.13
N VAL A 113 -11.68 0.85 -11.18
CA VAL A 113 -11.27 2.03 -10.40
C VAL A 113 -12.05 3.27 -10.87
N ASP A 114 -12.20 3.48 -12.18
CA ASP A 114 -12.97 4.61 -12.73
C ASP A 114 -14.46 4.56 -12.36
N ASN A 115 -15.03 3.36 -12.29
CA ASN A 115 -16.42 3.14 -11.88
C ASN A 115 -16.62 3.20 -10.36
N PHE A 116 -15.55 3.09 -9.59
CA PHE A 116 -15.57 3.23 -8.15
C PHE A 116 -15.43 4.71 -7.80
N SER A 117 -16.42 5.29 -7.14
CA SER A 117 -16.35 6.71 -6.74
C SER A 117 -15.15 6.91 -5.81
N ALA A 118 -14.15 7.65 -6.26
CA ALA A 118 -12.89 7.86 -5.54
C ALA A 118 -13.04 8.76 -4.30
N HIS A 119 -14.19 9.41 -4.11
CA HIS A 119 -14.42 10.29 -2.97
C HIS A 119 -14.34 9.53 -1.65
N GLY A 120 -13.32 9.87 -0.87
CA GLY A 120 -13.06 9.26 0.44
C GLY A 120 -12.18 8.00 0.42
N ILE A 121 -11.55 7.67 -0.71
CA ILE A 121 -10.52 6.63 -0.73
C ILE A 121 -9.28 7.16 0.00
N ASP A 122 -8.79 6.38 0.96
CA ASP A 122 -7.55 6.67 1.64
C ASP A 122 -6.35 6.43 0.70
N ILE A 123 -5.36 7.30 0.77
CA ILE A 123 -4.17 7.23 -0.10
C ILE A 123 -3.42 5.90 0.01
N SER A 124 -3.55 5.18 1.13
CA SER A 124 -2.94 3.85 1.31
C SER A 124 -3.43 2.82 0.30
N TYR A 125 -4.66 2.97 -0.21
CA TYR A 125 -5.17 2.13 -1.30
C TYR A 125 -4.58 2.50 -2.65
N VAL A 126 -4.33 3.79 -2.89
CA VAL A 126 -3.66 4.25 -4.11
C VAL A 126 -2.26 3.64 -4.19
N VAL A 127 -1.52 3.63 -3.07
CA VAL A 127 -0.21 3.00 -2.97
C VAL A 127 -0.25 1.52 -3.34
N LYS A 128 -1.24 0.77 -2.83
CA LYS A 128 -1.39 -0.67 -3.13
C LYS A 128 -1.76 -0.95 -4.60
N LEU A 129 -2.40 0.00 -5.28
CA LEU A 129 -2.85 -0.15 -6.66
C LEU A 129 -1.85 0.42 -7.68
N ALA A 130 -0.88 1.24 -7.25
CA ALA A 130 0.01 1.98 -8.14
C ALA A 130 0.80 1.09 -9.11
N GLU A 131 1.25 -0.09 -8.67
CA GLU A 131 1.99 -1.04 -9.51
C GLU A 131 1.15 -1.64 -10.65
N TYR A 132 -0.18 -1.56 -10.56
CA TYR A 132 -1.11 -2.19 -11.49
C TYR A 132 -1.87 -1.20 -12.36
N LEU A 133 -1.73 0.12 -12.09
CA LEU A 133 -2.43 1.21 -12.76
C LEU A 133 -1.49 2.02 -13.64
N SER A 134 -2.05 2.71 -14.64
CA SER A 134 -1.30 3.71 -15.40
C SER A 134 -1.05 4.98 -14.56
N ASP A 135 0.04 5.71 -14.86
CA ASP A 135 0.38 6.96 -14.20
C ASP A 135 -0.79 7.96 -14.17
N LYS A 136 -1.57 7.99 -15.26
CA LYS A 136 -2.76 8.83 -15.36
C LYS A 136 -3.83 8.45 -14.32
N SER A 137 -4.07 7.16 -14.12
CA SER A 137 -5.04 6.67 -13.14
C SER A 137 -4.54 6.87 -11.72
N VAL A 138 -3.24 6.69 -11.49
CA VAL A 138 -2.59 6.97 -10.21
C VAL A 138 -2.71 8.45 -9.85
N LEU A 139 -2.40 9.35 -10.79
CA LEU A 139 -2.51 10.80 -10.59
C LEU A 139 -3.95 11.20 -10.22
N LYS A 140 -4.95 10.71 -10.98
CA LYS A 140 -6.36 10.98 -10.69
C LYS A 140 -6.75 10.54 -9.28
N LEU A 141 -6.36 9.33 -8.89
CA LEU A 141 -6.65 8.81 -7.54
C LEU A 141 -5.95 9.60 -6.44
N LEU A 142 -4.70 10.06 -6.69
CA LEU A 142 -3.97 10.91 -5.77
C LEU A 142 -4.68 12.24 -5.51
N GLU A 143 -5.17 12.90 -6.57
CA GLU A 143 -5.87 14.17 -6.48
C GLU A 143 -7.19 14.06 -5.69
N GLU A 144 -7.86 12.90 -5.76
CA GLU A 144 -9.18 12.67 -5.15
C GLU A 144 -9.09 11.96 -3.77
N SER A 145 -7.92 11.48 -3.34
CA SER A 145 -7.76 10.66 -2.13
C SER A 145 -7.59 11.48 -0.85
N SER A 146 -8.00 10.90 0.29
CA SER A 146 -7.72 11.43 1.64
C SER A 146 -6.32 11.03 2.08
N PRO A 147 -5.53 11.97 2.66
CA PRO A 147 -4.18 11.70 3.16
C PRO A 147 -4.13 11.14 4.59
N ASP A 148 -5.26 10.82 5.23
CA ASP A 148 -5.37 10.57 6.67
C ASP A 148 -4.41 9.50 7.21
N LYS A 149 -4.07 8.49 6.42
CA LYS A 149 -3.15 7.41 6.80
C LYS A 149 -1.78 7.48 6.16
N LEU A 150 -1.48 8.58 5.45
CA LEU A 150 -0.17 8.75 4.85
C LEU A 150 0.88 8.95 5.96
N ASN A 151 1.97 8.19 5.87
CA ASN A 151 3.15 8.34 6.72
C ASN A 151 4.42 8.20 5.85
N GLU A 152 5.58 8.49 6.44
CA GLU A 152 6.86 8.46 5.72
C GLU A 152 7.18 7.07 5.14
N GLU A 153 6.88 5.99 5.87
CA GLU A 153 7.13 4.62 5.41
C GLU A 153 6.29 4.28 4.17
N LEU A 154 5.00 4.63 4.20
CA LEU A 154 4.08 4.39 3.09
C LEU A 154 4.48 5.23 1.87
N LEU A 155 4.80 6.51 2.09
CA LEU A 155 5.25 7.41 1.06
C LEU A 155 6.58 6.96 0.44
N GLY A 156 7.52 6.46 1.26
CA GLY A 156 8.80 5.93 0.79
C GLY A 156 8.69 4.72 -0.14
N LYS A 157 7.67 3.89 0.07
CA LYS A 157 7.35 2.78 -0.84
C LYS A 157 6.68 3.25 -2.14
N PHE A 158 5.98 4.37 -2.07
CA PHE A 158 5.13 4.87 -3.15
C PHE A 158 5.89 5.78 -4.13
N VAL A 159 6.68 6.71 -3.62
CA VAL A 159 7.37 7.73 -4.43
C VAL A 159 8.23 7.15 -5.55
N PRO A 160 9.00 6.04 -5.35
CA PRO A 160 9.77 5.43 -6.43
C PRO A 160 8.95 4.96 -7.63
N LEU A 161 7.65 4.65 -7.41
CA LEU A 161 6.73 4.15 -8.44
C LEU A 161 6.07 5.29 -9.25
N LEU A 162 6.21 6.54 -8.81
CA LEU A 162 5.50 7.67 -9.37
C LEU A 162 6.28 8.34 -10.51
N ASP A 163 5.53 8.84 -11.49
CA ASP A 163 6.05 9.79 -12.47
C ASP A 163 6.23 11.21 -11.87
N ASP A 164 6.89 12.12 -12.59
CA ASP A 164 7.13 13.47 -12.11
C ASP A 164 5.85 14.29 -11.90
N ARG A 165 4.78 14.00 -12.65
CA ARG A 165 3.48 14.68 -12.48
C ARG A 165 2.83 14.30 -11.15
N SER A 166 2.83 13.02 -10.83
CA SER A 166 2.31 12.51 -9.58
C SER A 166 3.12 12.99 -8.38
N LYS A 167 4.46 13.07 -8.51
CA LYS A 167 5.34 13.68 -7.51
C LYS A 167 5.04 15.16 -7.30
N SER A 168 4.81 15.91 -8.40
CA SER A 168 4.40 17.33 -8.32
C SER A 168 3.03 17.49 -7.64
N ALA A 169 2.09 16.59 -7.86
CA ALA A 169 0.79 16.62 -7.18
C ALA A 169 0.93 16.41 -5.66
N ILE A 170 1.83 15.50 -5.23
CA ILE A 170 2.14 15.34 -3.80
C ILE A 170 2.78 16.61 -3.24
N LEU A 171 3.75 17.21 -3.95
CA LEU A 171 4.36 18.46 -3.52
C LEU A 171 3.30 19.56 -3.39
N GLN A 172 2.38 19.68 -4.35
CA GLN A 172 1.32 20.70 -4.27
C GLN A 172 0.49 20.54 -3.00
N ARG A 173 0.12 19.32 -2.62
CA ARG A 173 -0.61 19.06 -1.37
C ARG A 173 0.19 19.40 -0.11
N ILE A 174 1.53 19.28 -0.17
CA ILE A 174 2.42 19.76 0.90
C ILE A 174 2.38 21.29 0.97
N LEU A 175 2.44 21.97 -0.18
CA LEU A 175 2.43 23.42 -0.26
C LEU A 175 1.06 24.01 0.18
N ASP A 176 -0.02 23.31 -0.10
CA ASP A 176 -1.37 23.67 0.31
C ASP A 176 -1.64 23.40 1.81
N GLY A 177 -0.68 22.77 2.51
CA GLY A 177 -0.78 22.45 3.94
C GLY A 177 -1.67 21.24 4.25
N GLU A 178 -2.05 20.46 3.25
CA GLU A 178 -2.79 19.22 3.45
C GLU A 178 -1.88 18.08 3.96
N LEU A 179 -0.59 18.14 3.62
CA LEU A 179 0.44 17.20 4.04
C LEU A 179 1.54 17.91 4.82
N ASP A 180 2.18 17.19 5.72
CA ASP A 180 3.33 17.69 6.49
C ASP A 180 4.51 17.96 5.54
N TYR A 181 5.13 19.14 5.66
CA TYR A 181 6.27 19.53 4.81
C TYR A 181 7.51 18.63 5.03
N HIS A 182 7.63 17.93 6.14
CA HIS A 182 8.70 16.96 6.37
C HIS A 182 8.70 15.82 5.33
N PHE A 183 7.57 15.55 4.67
CA PHE A 183 7.51 14.56 3.60
C PHE A 183 8.38 14.90 2.38
N ILE A 184 8.88 16.15 2.25
CA ILE A 184 9.89 16.48 1.25
C ILE A 184 11.13 15.60 1.39
N ARG A 185 11.49 15.17 2.61
CA ARG A 185 12.62 14.25 2.84
C ARG A 185 12.49 12.95 2.03
N VAL A 186 11.28 12.42 1.93
CA VAL A 186 10.98 11.17 1.24
C VAL A 186 10.74 11.39 -0.25
N LEU A 187 10.20 12.54 -0.62
CA LEU A 187 9.86 12.88 -2.00
C LEU A 187 11.08 13.20 -2.85
N LEU A 188 11.96 14.07 -2.35
CA LEU A 188 13.04 14.67 -3.12
C LEU A 188 14.16 13.71 -3.58
N PRO A 189 14.50 12.61 -2.87
CA PRO A 189 15.47 11.63 -3.38
C PRO A 189 15.12 11.07 -4.75
N TYR A 190 13.84 11.02 -5.09
CA TYR A 190 13.30 10.45 -6.33
C TYR A 190 12.73 11.53 -7.28
N ALA A 191 12.85 12.80 -6.95
CA ALA A 191 12.26 13.90 -7.70
C ALA A 191 13.24 14.49 -8.73
N SER A 192 12.70 15.18 -9.73
CA SER A 192 13.49 15.93 -10.70
C SER A 192 13.94 17.28 -10.15
N TYR A 193 14.95 17.88 -10.76
CA TYR A 193 15.42 19.24 -10.44
C TYR A 193 14.30 20.30 -10.51
N TYR A 194 13.29 20.07 -11.33
CA TYR A 194 12.13 20.96 -11.42
C TYR A 194 11.35 21.00 -10.09
N ILE A 195 11.19 19.87 -9.43
CA ILE A 195 10.53 19.78 -8.12
C ILE A 195 11.37 20.46 -7.03
N ASP A 196 12.71 20.31 -7.10
CA ASP A 196 13.63 21.00 -6.18
C ASP A 196 13.42 22.51 -6.23
N SER A 197 13.36 23.08 -7.44
CA SER A 197 13.18 24.53 -7.61
C SER A 197 11.82 25.03 -7.13
N GLN A 198 10.80 24.20 -7.16
CA GLN A 198 9.48 24.54 -6.58
C GLN A 198 9.54 24.59 -5.04
N VAL A 199 10.28 23.67 -4.40
CA VAL A 199 10.50 23.69 -2.96
C VAL A 199 11.27 24.94 -2.54
N GLU A 200 12.35 25.29 -3.26
CA GLU A 200 13.11 26.52 -3.00
C GLU A 200 12.22 27.78 -3.12
N ALA A 201 11.43 27.87 -4.17
CA ALA A 201 10.50 28.99 -4.36
C ALA A 201 9.48 29.07 -3.22
N ALA A 202 8.91 27.95 -2.81
CA ALA A 202 7.92 27.88 -1.73
C ALA A 202 8.49 28.32 -0.38
N VAL A 203 9.76 28.02 -0.10
CA VAL A 203 10.44 28.52 1.11
C VAL A 203 10.63 30.04 1.03
N VAL A 204 11.07 30.55 -0.12
CA VAL A 204 11.26 32.00 -0.31
C VAL A 204 9.95 32.76 -0.20
N GLU A 205 8.87 32.20 -0.69
CA GLU A 205 7.50 32.75 -0.62
C GLU A 205 6.88 32.59 0.76
N GLY A 206 7.47 31.79 1.66
CA GLY A 206 6.99 31.53 3.00
C GLY A 206 5.84 30.54 3.10
N ALA A 207 5.60 29.74 2.05
CA ALA A 207 4.60 28.69 2.05
C ALA A 207 5.01 27.51 2.94
N ILE A 208 6.32 27.23 3.03
CA ILE A 208 6.91 26.23 3.95
C ILE A 208 8.07 26.86 4.75
N PRO A 209 8.39 26.31 5.95
CA PRO A 209 9.42 26.87 6.83
C PRO A 209 10.85 26.80 6.23
N TRP A 210 11.74 27.65 6.73
CA TRP A 210 13.14 27.74 6.27
C TRP A 210 13.96 26.49 6.53
N ASP A 211 13.64 25.69 7.55
CA ASP A 211 14.30 24.41 7.86
C ASP A 211 14.05 23.34 6.77
N ALA A 212 13.02 23.51 5.94
CA ALA A 212 12.80 22.71 4.75
C ALA A 212 14.02 22.72 3.78
N LEU A 213 14.82 23.78 3.76
CA LEU A 213 16.05 23.82 2.95
C LEU A 213 17.15 22.89 3.47
N GLU A 214 17.19 22.63 4.78
CA GLU A 214 18.11 21.64 5.37
C GLU A 214 17.69 20.23 4.99
N ILE A 215 16.39 19.92 5.14
CA ILE A 215 15.78 18.66 4.70
C ILE A 215 16.06 18.43 3.21
N MET A 216 15.87 19.45 2.39
CA MET A 216 16.11 19.38 0.94
C MET A 216 17.57 19.06 0.62
N ARG A 217 18.55 19.66 1.32
CA ARG A 217 19.97 19.38 1.10
C ARG A 217 20.32 17.92 1.40
N GLU A 218 19.80 17.38 2.50
CA GLU A 218 19.98 15.99 2.87
C GLU A 218 19.39 15.05 1.80
N ALA A 219 18.16 15.32 1.36
CA ALA A 219 17.48 14.52 0.34
C ALA A 219 18.18 14.55 -1.04
N ILE A 220 18.72 15.71 -1.44
CA ILE A 220 19.51 15.81 -2.68
C ILE A 220 20.82 15.03 -2.56
N ALA A 221 21.46 15.02 -1.39
CA ALA A 221 22.67 14.23 -1.16
C ALA A 221 22.35 12.72 -1.28
N GLU A 222 21.25 12.28 -0.70
CA GLU A 222 20.76 10.89 -0.82
C GLU A 222 20.49 10.51 -2.29
N ARG A 223 19.85 11.38 -3.07
CA ARG A 223 19.65 11.17 -4.52
C ARG A 223 20.96 10.92 -5.26
N GLN A 224 22.01 11.69 -4.92
CA GLN A 224 23.32 11.53 -5.56
C GLN A 224 23.99 10.20 -5.19
N GLU A 225 23.70 9.63 -4.02
CA GLU A 225 24.17 8.32 -3.62
C GLU A 225 23.40 7.22 -4.37
N LEU A 226 22.06 7.29 -4.43
CA LEU A 226 21.23 6.34 -5.18
C LEU A 226 21.65 6.25 -6.67
N GLN A 227 21.98 7.38 -7.30
CA GLN A 227 22.43 7.42 -8.71
C GLN A 227 23.83 6.85 -8.97
N LYS A 228 24.63 6.60 -7.93
CA LYS A 228 25.96 5.97 -8.07
C LYS A 228 25.90 4.45 -8.01
N ASP A 229 24.82 3.91 -7.43
CA ASP A 229 24.64 2.47 -7.24
C ASP A 229 23.85 1.82 -8.42
N GLU A 230 23.36 2.62 -9.37
CA GLU A 230 22.79 2.20 -10.67
C GLU A 230 23.86 2.17 -11.77
#